data_5290c0c7013739e217b5882cac8f9778
#
_entry.id   5290c0c7013739e217b5882cac8f9778
#
_cell.length_a   1.000
_cell.length_b   1.000
_cell.length_c   1.000
_cell.angle_alpha   90.00
_cell.angle_beta   90.00
_cell.angle_gamma   90.00
#
_symmetry.space_group_name_H-M   'P 1'
#
loop_
_entity.id
_entity.type
_entity.pdbx_description
1 polymer ?
#
loop_
_entity_poly.entity_id
_entity_poly.type
_entity_poly.pdbx_seq_one_letter_code
_entity_poly.pdbx_strand_id
1 'polypeptide(L)'
;VREDSGINSEKDLEGKVVDVQTDSSAQAALDDNQELAATFGNLEVVPDYNTGFMNLESGAVDAVAMDIVVASYQIEKRDAAFKILDYEIAAEEYGVGFAKGNEAVRDQVQKTLEEMAADGTMAKISEKWFGEDITTIGK
;
A
#
# COMPACT_ATOMS: atom_id res chain seq x y z
N VAL A 1 9.48 -5.97 2.98
CA VAL A 1 10.81 -6.47 3.36
C VAL A 1 11.09 -7.80 2.66
N ARG A 2 12.37 -8.21 2.56
CA ARG A 2 12.73 -9.57 2.13
C ARG A 2 12.32 -10.60 3.20
N GLU A 3 11.91 -11.79 2.79
CA GLU A 3 11.54 -12.87 3.71
C GLU A 3 12.70 -13.30 4.62
N ASP A 4 13.92 -13.30 4.07
CA ASP A 4 15.15 -13.70 4.76
C ASP A 4 15.81 -12.59 5.58
N SER A 5 15.22 -11.37 5.61
CA SER A 5 15.82 -10.19 6.27
C SER A 5 15.89 -10.30 7.80
N GLY A 6 15.11 -11.19 8.41
CA GLY A 6 14.93 -11.23 9.86
C GLY A 6 14.04 -10.12 10.43
N ILE A 7 13.52 -9.20 9.58
CA ILE A 7 12.60 -8.14 9.98
C ILE A 7 11.18 -8.73 10.04
N ASN A 8 10.50 -8.63 11.19
CA ASN A 8 9.18 -9.21 11.41
C ASN A 8 8.17 -8.21 11.99
N SER A 9 8.65 -7.05 12.45
CA SER A 9 7.82 -6.00 13.03
C SER A 9 8.37 -4.61 12.69
N GLU A 10 7.59 -3.58 13.00
CA GLU A 10 8.02 -2.18 12.87
C GLU A 10 9.27 -1.87 13.72
N LYS A 11 9.45 -2.54 14.85
CA LYS A 11 10.59 -2.34 15.75
C LYS A 11 11.90 -2.81 15.14
N ASP A 12 11.84 -3.81 14.27
CA ASP A 12 13.02 -4.34 13.58
C ASP A 12 13.51 -3.38 12.48
N LEU A 13 12.73 -2.31 12.19
CA LEU A 13 13.11 -1.25 11.25
C LEU A 13 14.03 -0.19 11.88
N GLU A 14 14.25 -0.23 13.20
CA GLU A 14 15.19 0.68 13.86
C GLU A 14 16.60 0.55 13.26
N GLY A 15 17.15 1.68 12.84
CA GLY A 15 18.46 1.75 12.20
C GLY A 15 18.54 1.19 10.77
N LYS A 16 17.41 0.79 10.16
CA LYS A 16 17.35 0.22 8.81
C LYS A 16 17.19 1.31 7.74
N VAL A 17 17.55 0.97 6.52
CA VAL A 17 17.35 1.83 5.35
C VAL A 17 15.99 1.50 4.73
N VAL A 18 15.14 2.50 4.60
CA VAL A 18 13.78 2.37 4.09
C VAL A 18 13.59 3.25 2.85
N ASP A 19 13.11 2.67 1.75
CA ASP A 19 12.69 3.42 0.56
C ASP A 19 11.22 3.82 0.66
N VAL A 20 10.90 4.99 0.09
CA VAL A 20 9.53 5.44 -0.13
C VAL A 20 9.43 6.17 -1.48
N GLN A 21 8.34 5.99 -2.21
CA GLN A 21 8.14 6.72 -3.46
C GLN A 21 7.82 8.18 -3.20
N THR A 22 8.43 9.07 -4.02
CA THR A 22 8.16 10.51 -3.98
C THR A 22 6.68 10.82 -4.23
N ASP A 23 6.14 11.79 -3.48
CA ASP A 23 4.75 12.27 -3.59
C ASP A 23 3.67 11.16 -3.44
N SER A 24 4.01 10.05 -2.78
CA SER A 24 3.05 8.97 -2.48
C SER A 24 2.32 9.20 -1.15
N SER A 25 1.19 8.49 -0.97
CA SER A 25 0.49 8.45 0.32
C SER A 25 1.37 7.87 1.43
N ALA A 26 2.22 6.90 1.11
CA ALA A 26 3.18 6.33 2.05
C ALA A 26 4.21 7.37 2.52
N GLN A 27 4.71 8.24 1.63
CA GLN A 27 5.59 9.33 2.03
C GLN A 27 4.85 10.31 2.95
N ALA A 28 3.63 10.72 2.59
CA ALA A 28 2.84 11.61 3.43
C ALA A 28 2.57 10.99 4.82
N ALA A 29 2.25 9.69 4.87
CA ALA A 29 2.04 8.98 6.13
C ALA A 29 3.30 8.94 7.02
N LEU A 30 4.50 8.79 6.43
CA LEU A 30 5.77 8.84 7.15
C LEU A 30 6.12 10.27 7.59
N ASP A 31 5.79 11.27 6.78
CA ASP A 31 5.97 12.69 7.14
C ASP A 31 5.06 13.08 8.33
N ASP A 32 3.87 12.49 8.43
CA ASP A 32 2.95 12.67 9.56
C ASP A 32 3.36 11.82 10.78
N ASN A 33 4.01 10.67 10.58
CA ASN A 33 4.49 9.77 11.63
C ASN A 33 6.01 9.88 11.83
N GLN A 34 6.45 11.05 12.24
CA GLN A 34 7.88 11.32 12.44
C GLN A 34 8.51 10.50 13.57
N GLU A 35 7.73 10.01 14.53
CA GLU A 35 8.23 9.10 15.56
C GLU A 35 8.75 7.80 14.95
N LEU A 36 8.00 7.21 14.04
CA LEU A 36 8.44 6.03 13.31
C LEU A 36 9.60 6.36 12.37
N ALA A 37 9.46 7.38 11.53
CA ALA A 37 10.47 7.75 10.54
C ALA A 37 11.84 8.07 11.19
N ALA A 38 11.86 8.65 12.37
CA ALA A 38 13.08 8.95 13.12
C ALA A 38 13.79 7.69 13.66
N THR A 39 13.14 6.54 13.72
CA THR A 39 13.79 5.29 14.12
C THR A 39 14.63 4.68 13.00
N PHE A 40 14.35 5.01 11.75
CA PHE A 40 15.08 4.50 10.59
C PHE A 40 16.52 5.02 10.58
N GLY A 41 17.43 4.19 10.11
CA GLY A 41 18.81 4.61 9.86
C GLY A 41 18.90 5.61 8.71
N ASN A 42 18.08 5.41 7.67
CA ASN A 42 17.88 6.34 6.57
C ASN A 42 16.50 6.12 5.93
N LEU A 43 15.85 7.21 5.51
CA LEU A 43 14.65 7.18 4.66
C LEU A 43 15.03 7.76 3.29
N GLU A 44 15.02 6.93 2.26
CA GLU A 44 15.38 7.31 0.91
C GLU A 44 14.12 7.51 0.06
N VAL A 45 14.06 8.65 -0.63
CA VAL A 45 12.95 8.96 -1.54
C VAL A 45 13.33 8.52 -2.95
N VAL A 46 12.56 7.58 -3.51
CA VAL A 46 12.79 7.04 -4.85
C VAL A 46 11.71 7.52 -5.84
N PRO A 47 12.01 7.56 -7.15
CA PRO A 47 11.07 8.09 -8.13
C PRO A 47 9.86 7.19 -8.36
N ASP A 48 9.99 5.90 -8.17
CA ASP A 48 8.93 4.91 -8.38
C ASP A 48 9.16 3.62 -7.57
N TYR A 49 8.08 2.83 -7.38
CA TYR A 49 8.15 1.58 -6.62
C TYR A 49 9.00 0.49 -7.29
N ASN A 50 9.18 0.50 -8.62
CA ASN A 50 10.07 -0.48 -9.25
C ASN A 50 11.52 -0.27 -8.80
N THR A 51 11.95 1.00 -8.69
CA THR A 51 13.26 1.36 -8.14
C THR A 51 13.38 0.87 -6.70
N GLY A 52 12.36 1.11 -5.85
CA GLY A 52 12.34 0.61 -4.48
C GLY A 52 12.46 -0.92 -4.40
N PHE A 53 11.71 -1.65 -5.22
CA PHE A 53 11.83 -3.12 -5.27
C PHE A 53 13.20 -3.60 -5.75
N MET A 54 13.80 -2.95 -6.75
CA MET A 54 15.16 -3.28 -7.21
C MET A 54 16.19 -3.06 -6.10
N ASN A 55 16.07 -1.97 -5.35
CA ASN A 55 16.92 -1.69 -4.19
C ASN A 55 16.73 -2.75 -3.10
N LEU A 56 15.50 -3.17 -2.84
CA LEU A 56 15.17 -4.21 -1.87
C LEU A 56 15.72 -5.58 -2.29
N GLU A 57 15.58 -5.97 -3.57
CA GLU A 57 16.13 -7.20 -4.13
C GLU A 57 17.66 -7.27 -4.03
N SER A 58 18.32 -6.16 -4.37
CA SER A 58 19.79 -6.08 -4.30
C SER A 58 20.35 -6.01 -2.88
N GLY A 59 19.50 -5.74 -1.89
CA GLY A 59 19.90 -5.51 -0.51
C GLY A 59 20.47 -4.12 -0.26
N ALA A 60 20.30 -3.18 -1.19
CA ALA A 60 20.66 -1.78 -0.99
C ALA A 60 19.82 -1.12 0.10
N VAL A 61 18.57 -1.57 0.24
CA VAL A 61 17.67 -1.15 1.32
C VAL A 61 17.09 -2.38 2.06
N ASP A 62 16.60 -2.16 3.25
CA ASP A 62 16.04 -3.21 4.12
C ASP A 62 14.52 -3.33 3.95
N ALA A 63 13.85 -2.23 3.64
CA ALA A 63 12.39 -2.15 3.51
C ALA A 63 11.96 -1.13 2.47
N VAL A 64 10.71 -1.27 1.99
CA VAL A 64 10.03 -0.26 1.16
C VAL A 64 8.68 0.04 1.81
N ALA A 65 8.41 1.31 2.09
CA ALA A 65 7.12 1.78 2.54
C ALA A 65 6.22 2.09 1.34
N MET A 66 5.05 1.45 1.28
CA MET A 66 4.15 1.59 0.14
C MET A 66 2.72 1.21 0.49
N ASP A 67 1.81 1.50 -0.43
CA ASP A 67 0.44 1.03 -0.42
C ASP A 67 0.36 -0.51 -0.47
N ILE A 68 -0.52 -1.09 0.36
CA ILE A 68 -0.66 -2.55 0.49
C ILE A 68 -1.14 -3.21 -0.80
N VAL A 69 -2.01 -2.55 -1.58
CA VAL A 69 -2.53 -3.06 -2.86
C VAL A 69 -1.41 -3.17 -3.88
N VAL A 70 -0.57 -2.12 -3.97
CA VAL A 70 0.60 -2.11 -4.84
C VAL A 70 1.63 -3.15 -4.39
N ALA A 71 1.88 -3.26 -3.08
CA ALA A 71 2.79 -4.24 -2.51
C ALA A 71 2.37 -5.67 -2.88
N SER A 72 1.11 -6.04 -2.61
CA SER A 72 0.57 -7.37 -2.89
C SER A 72 0.67 -7.73 -4.37
N TYR A 73 0.28 -6.82 -5.26
CA TYR A 73 0.37 -7.03 -6.71
C TYR A 73 1.83 -7.22 -7.19
N GLN A 74 2.75 -6.41 -6.68
CA GLN A 74 4.15 -6.47 -7.08
C GLN A 74 4.85 -7.74 -6.57
N ILE A 75 4.52 -8.17 -5.36
CA ILE A 75 5.04 -9.41 -4.78
C ILE A 75 4.57 -10.61 -5.61
N GLU A 76 3.26 -10.72 -5.89
CA GLU A 76 2.71 -11.79 -6.70
C GLU A 76 3.34 -11.83 -8.11
N LYS A 77 3.44 -10.67 -8.76
CA LYS A 77 3.97 -10.57 -10.13
C LYS A 77 5.46 -10.91 -10.23
N ARG A 78 6.26 -10.65 -9.19
CA ARG A 78 7.71 -10.81 -9.22
C ARG A 78 8.15 -12.22 -8.87
N ASP A 79 7.27 -13.05 -8.29
CA ASP A 79 7.63 -14.37 -7.73
C ASP A 79 8.88 -14.28 -6.82
N ALA A 80 8.97 -13.22 -6.05
CA ALA A 80 10.12 -12.87 -5.24
C ALA A 80 9.84 -13.12 -3.75
N ALA A 81 10.87 -13.47 -3.00
CA ALA A 81 10.82 -13.78 -1.57
C ALA A 81 10.66 -12.51 -0.72
N PHE A 82 9.55 -11.81 -0.90
CA PHE A 82 9.16 -10.64 -0.12
C PHE A 82 7.96 -10.94 0.76
N LYS A 83 7.86 -10.23 1.87
CA LYS A 83 6.70 -10.25 2.77
C LYS A 83 6.28 -8.84 3.16
N ILE A 84 4.98 -8.68 3.41
CA ILE A 84 4.40 -7.50 4.02
C ILE A 84 4.43 -7.72 5.54
N LEU A 85 4.83 -6.69 6.30
CA LEU A 85 4.78 -6.72 7.75
C LEU A 85 3.33 -6.53 8.22
N ASP A 86 2.97 -7.18 9.32
CA ASP A 86 1.68 -6.97 9.98
C ASP A 86 1.70 -5.66 10.80
N TYR A 87 1.92 -4.55 10.08
CA TYR A 87 1.97 -3.21 10.64
C TYR A 87 1.52 -2.19 9.60
N GLU A 88 0.54 -1.38 9.93
CA GLU A 88 0.04 -0.29 9.10
C GLU A 88 0.65 1.05 9.56
N ILE A 89 1.32 1.76 8.65
CA ILE A 89 1.84 3.11 8.91
C ILE A 89 0.68 4.08 9.06
N ALA A 90 -0.33 3.97 8.19
CA ALA A 90 -1.60 4.69 8.23
C ALA A 90 -2.68 3.91 7.49
N ALA A 91 -3.90 3.99 7.98
CA ALA A 91 -5.06 3.50 7.24
C ALA A 91 -5.43 4.51 6.14
N GLU A 92 -5.76 4.02 4.94
CA GLU A 92 -6.27 4.85 3.85
C GLU A 92 -7.44 4.19 3.14
N GLU A 93 -8.23 5.03 2.45
CA GLU A 93 -9.36 4.56 1.65
C GLU A 93 -9.21 5.03 0.21
N TYR A 94 -9.56 4.16 -0.73
CA TYR A 94 -9.62 4.51 -2.14
C TYR A 94 -10.99 5.06 -2.51
N GLY A 95 -11.00 6.15 -3.24
CA GLY A 95 -12.21 6.76 -3.78
C GLY A 95 -12.16 6.96 -5.28
N VAL A 96 -13.32 7.05 -5.92
CA VAL A 96 -13.45 7.42 -7.33
C VAL A 96 -13.69 8.93 -7.44
N GLY A 97 -12.72 9.66 -7.99
CA GLY A 97 -12.82 11.10 -8.21
C GLY A 97 -13.58 11.45 -9.48
N PHE A 98 -14.42 12.49 -9.40
CA PHE A 98 -15.17 13.03 -10.55
C PHE A 98 -14.86 14.51 -10.72
N ALA A 99 -14.87 15.00 -11.97
CA ALA A 99 -14.76 16.42 -12.24
C ALA A 99 -15.97 17.17 -11.62
N LYS A 100 -15.72 18.35 -11.10
CA LYS A 100 -16.77 19.22 -10.54
C LYS A 100 -17.83 19.50 -11.61
N GLY A 101 -19.09 19.32 -11.27
CA GLY A 101 -20.23 19.44 -12.20
C GLY A 101 -20.72 18.10 -12.79
N ASN A 102 -20.03 16.97 -12.51
CA ASN A 102 -20.42 15.63 -12.97
C ASN A 102 -21.16 14.82 -11.90
N GLU A 103 -21.96 15.47 -11.06
CA GLU A 103 -22.67 14.83 -9.96
C GLU A 103 -23.58 13.68 -10.41
N ALA A 104 -24.23 13.82 -11.56
CA ALA A 104 -25.12 12.78 -12.09
C ALA A 104 -24.37 11.48 -12.39
N VAL A 105 -23.15 11.56 -12.94
CA VAL A 105 -22.30 10.38 -13.20
C VAL A 105 -21.76 9.81 -11.89
N ARG A 106 -21.32 10.67 -10.97
CA ARG A 106 -20.88 10.26 -9.62
C ARG A 106 -21.98 9.45 -8.92
N ASP A 107 -23.22 9.98 -8.90
CA ASP A 107 -24.34 9.37 -8.19
C ASP A 107 -24.73 8.03 -8.84
N GLN A 108 -24.66 7.92 -10.16
CA GLN A 108 -24.90 6.67 -10.87
C GLN A 108 -23.82 5.62 -10.54
N VAL A 109 -22.55 6.01 -10.52
CA VAL A 109 -21.43 5.10 -10.15
C VAL A 109 -21.57 4.69 -8.70
N GLN A 110 -21.80 5.64 -7.78
CA GLN A 110 -22.01 5.34 -6.36
C GLN A 110 -23.12 4.32 -6.16
N LYS A 111 -24.30 4.54 -6.76
CA LYS A 111 -25.42 3.60 -6.68
C LYS A 111 -25.04 2.20 -7.20
N THR A 112 -24.32 2.13 -8.31
CA THR A 112 -23.91 0.85 -8.88
C THR A 112 -22.93 0.12 -7.93
N LEU A 113 -21.99 0.84 -7.33
CA LEU A 113 -21.05 0.26 -6.36
C LEU A 113 -21.78 -0.25 -5.11
N GLU A 114 -22.81 0.46 -4.62
CA GLU A 114 -23.66 0.00 -3.51
C GLU A 114 -24.45 -1.26 -3.88
N GLU A 115 -25.00 -1.33 -5.11
CA GLU A 115 -25.68 -2.53 -5.62
C GLU A 115 -24.71 -3.72 -5.70
N MET A 116 -23.49 -3.50 -6.18
CA MET A 116 -22.43 -4.52 -6.25
C MET A 116 -21.95 -4.97 -4.86
N ALA A 117 -21.92 -4.08 -3.89
CA ALA A 117 -21.64 -4.44 -2.51
C ALA A 117 -22.75 -5.32 -1.92
N ALA A 118 -24.03 -4.95 -2.16
CA ALA A 118 -25.19 -5.66 -1.66
C ALA A 118 -25.34 -7.08 -2.28
N ASP A 119 -24.99 -7.28 -3.54
CA ASP A 119 -25.10 -8.58 -4.22
C ASP A 119 -23.83 -9.46 -4.09
N GLY A 120 -22.80 -8.96 -3.41
CA GLY A 120 -21.53 -9.65 -3.17
C GLY A 120 -20.55 -9.61 -4.35
N THR A 121 -20.83 -8.87 -5.41
CA THR A 121 -19.94 -8.73 -6.56
C THR A 121 -18.64 -8.02 -6.17
N MET A 122 -18.71 -6.97 -5.32
CA MET A 122 -17.53 -6.25 -4.83
C MET A 122 -16.61 -7.18 -4.03
N ALA A 123 -17.16 -7.95 -3.09
CA ALA A 123 -16.40 -8.90 -2.29
C ALA A 123 -15.65 -9.92 -3.17
N LYS A 124 -16.34 -10.52 -4.16
CA LYS A 124 -15.72 -11.47 -5.10
C LYS A 124 -14.59 -10.86 -5.94
N ILE A 125 -14.72 -9.61 -6.35
CA ILE A 125 -13.67 -8.90 -7.08
C ILE A 125 -12.49 -8.65 -6.15
N SER A 126 -12.75 -8.18 -4.93
CA SER A 126 -11.72 -7.93 -3.93
C SER A 126 -10.94 -9.21 -3.59
N GLU A 127 -11.63 -10.29 -3.27
CA GLU A 127 -11.03 -11.60 -2.99
C GLU A 127 -10.16 -12.11 -4.16
N LYS A 128 -10.62 -11.90 -5.40
CA LYS A 128 -9.88 -12.31 -6.58
C LYS A 128 -8.54 -11.58 -6.74
N TRP A 129 -8.49 -10.29 -6.40
CA TRP A 129 -7.33 -9.45 -6.66
C TRP A 129 -6.41 -9.26 -5.44
N PHE A 130 -6.96 -9.39 -4.24
CA PHE A 130 -6.26 -9.10 -2.98
C PHE A 130 -6.24 -10.29 -2.01
N GLY A 131 -6.92 -11.39 -2.34
CA GLY A 131 -7.02 -12.55 -1.47
C GLY A 131 -8.07 -12.42 -0.37
N GLU A 132 -8.62 -11.22 -0.15
CA GLU A 132 -9.62 -10.93 0.89
C GLU A 132 -10.57 -9.80 0.48
N ASP A 133 -11.69 -9.64 1.19
CA ASP A 133 -12.62 -8.54 0.98
C ASP A 133 -12.21 -7.29 1.77
N ILE A 134 -11.47 -6.39 1.10
CA ILE A 134 -11.04 -5.09 1.64
C ILE A 134 -11.99 -3.95 1.30
N THR A 135 -13.20 -4.23 0.77
CA THR A 135 -14.14 -3.18 0.36
C THR A 135 -14.80 -2.51 1.56
N THR A 136 -15.03 -1.20 1.50
CA THR A 136 -15.68 -0.40 2.55
C THR A 136 -17.08 0.07 2.19
N ILE A 137 -17.48 -0.04 0.90
CA ILE A 137 -18.79 0.40 0.43
C ILE A 137 -19.89 -0.47 1.01
N GLY A 138 -20.85 0.17 1.68
CA GLY A 138 -22.01 -0.51 2.28
C GLY A 138 -21.75 -1.21 3.61
N LYS A 139 -20.58 -0.96 4.20
CA LYS A 139 -20.22 -1.44 5.54
C LYS A 139 -20.31 -0.33 6.57
#